data_a7076a7bc005e07cc8e39c26d16df090
#
_entry.id   a7076a7bc005e07cc8e39c26d16df090
#
_cell.length_a   1.000
_cell.length_b   1.000
_cell.length_c   1.000
_cell.angle_alpha   90.00
_cell.angle_beta   90.00
_cell.angle_gamma   90.00
#
_symmetry.space_group_name_H-M   'P 1'
#
loop_
_entity.id
_entity.type
_entity.pdbx_description
1 polymer ?
#
loop_
_entity_poly.entity_id
_entity_poly.type
_entity_poly.pdbx_seq_one_letter_code
_entity_poly.pdbx_strand_id
1 'polypeptide(L)'
;VHRKPLLAQLERYLARHADERIAVDHMIQFVRANPDCFLRSCHDGHVTGSAWILSPDRTQFLLTHHRKLGLWLQLGGHADGDPDPAAVALREAREESGMAELELAVLGPEPVPFDVDVHRIPATPSEPAHLHHDVRYLFVTAPGQTLAVSGESHDLRWFPCARALEVLDDESLLRMARKAHTWLGGRRSPGSRAT
;
A
#
# COMPACT_ATOMS: atom_id res chain seq x y z
N VAL A 1 -4.50 -21.67 9.19
CA VAL A 1 -4.47 -20.83 10.41
C VAL A 1 -3.84 -19.48 10.09
N HIS A 2 -2.72 -19.43 9.39
CA HIS A 2 -1.93 -18.21 9.09
C HIS A 2 -2.67 -17.15 8.22
N ARG A 3 -3.68 -17.53 7.43
CA ARG A 3 -4.47 -16.60 6.58
C ARG A 3 -5.61 -15.88 7.34
N LYS A 4 -5.99 -16.36 8.54
CA LYS A 4 -7.12 -15.80 9.30
C LYS A 4 -6.96 -14.31 9.63
N PRO A 5 -5.78 -13.81 10.04
CA PRO A 5 -5.62 -12.39 10.33
C PRO A 5 -5.91 -11.50 9.11
N LEU A 6 -5.37 -11.85 7.93
CA LEU A 6 -5.63 -11.11 6.70
C LEU A 6 -7.11 -11.14 6.32
N LEU A 7 -7.76 -12.30 6.37
CA LEU A 7 -9.21 -12.39 6.08
C LEU A 7 -10.04 -11.49 6.98
N ALA A 8 -9.73 -11.47 8.29
CA ALA A 8 -10.42 -10.58 9.22
C ALA A 8 -10.16 -9.08 8.93
N GLN A 9 -8.95 -8.72 8.49
CA GLN A 9 -8.64 -7.36 8.05
C GLN A 9 -9.44 -6.97 6.79
N LEU A 10 -9.52 -7.86 5.79
CA LEU A 10 -10.27 -7.64 4.56
C LEU A 10 -11.78 -7.50 4.81
N GLU A 11 -12.35 -8.32 5.71
CA GLU A 11 -13.75 -8.22 6.09
C GLU A 11 -14.05 -6.89 6.80
N ARG A 12 -13.16 -6.41 7.68
CA ARG A 12 -13.28 -5.09 8.31
C ARG A 12 -13.12 -3.94 7.31
N TYR A 13 -12.22 -4.10 6.35
CA TYR A 13 -12.03 -3.15 5.26
C TYR A 13 -13.30 -3.03 4.42
N LEU A 14 -13.88 -4.16 4.00
CA LEU A 14 -15.11 -4.20 3.22
C LEU A 14 -16.30 -3.53 3.93
N ALA A 15 -16.38 -3.66 5.25
CA ALA A 15 -17.41 -3.00 6.04
C ALA A 15 -17.33 -1.46 5.99
N ARG A 16 -16.15 -0.90 5.65
CA ARG A 16 -15.92 0.55 5.53
C ARG A 16 -15.92 1.06 4.10
N HIS A 17 -15.65 0.18 3.14
CA HIS A 17 -15.49 0.47 1.71
C HIS A 17 -16.36 -0.48 0.89
N ALA A 18 -17.69 -0.39 1.08
CA ALA A 18 -18.64 -1.28 0.42
C ALA A 18 -18.69 -1.10 -1.10
N ASP A 19 -18.28 0.05 -1.60
CA ASP A 19 -18.12 0.39 -3.01
C ASP A 19 -16.95 -0.38 -3.68
N GLU A 20 -15.99 -0.86 -2.90
CA GLU A 20 -14.86 -1.65 -3.38
C GLU A 20 -15.09 -3.17 -3.29
N ARG A 21 -16.33 -3.60 -3.04
CA ARG A 21 -16.72 -4.99 -2.81
C ARG A 21 -16.16 -5.97 -3.83
N ILE A 22 -16.18 -5.64 -5.12
CA ILE A 22 -15.76 -6.56 -6.19
C ILE A 22 -14.29 -6.97 -6.01
N ALA A 23 -13.40 -6.02 -5.81
CA ALA A 23 -11.96 -6.30 -5.62
C ALA A 23 -11.70 -7.02 -4.29
N VAL A 24 -12.37 -6.61 -3.22
CA VAL A 24 -12.19 -7.20 -1.89
C VAL A 24 -12.73 -8.63 -1.83
N ASP A 25 -13.92 -8.90 -2.37
CA ASP A 25 -14.48 -10.24 -2.43
C ASP A 25 -13.61 -11.18 -3.27
N HIS A 26 -13.05 -10.68 -4.40
CA HIS A 26 -12.10 -11.43 -5.20
C HIS A 26 -10.85 -11.81 -4.39
N MET A 27 -10.26 -10.87 -3.68
CA MET A 27 -9.10 -11.13 -2.82
C MET A 27 -9.43 -12.10 -1.68
N ILE A 28 -10.57 -11.94 -1.02
CA ILE A 28 -11.04 -12.87 0.04
C ILE A 28 -11.18 -14.29 -0.50
N GLN A 29 -11.80 -14.46 -1.67
CA GLN A 29 -11.96 -15.76 -2.31
C GLN A 29 -10.60 -16.38 -2.65
N PHE A 30 -9.70 -15.59 -3.24
CA PHE A 30 -8.34 -16.03 -3.55
C PHE A 30 -7.59 -16.50 -2.29
N VAL A 31 -7.56 -15.69 -1.23
CA VAL A 31 -6.88 -16.03 0.02
C VAL A 31 -7.50 -17.28 0.68
N ARG A 32 -8.81 -17.48 0.57
CA ARG A 32 -9.49 -18.68 1.08
C ARG A 32 -9.14 -19.93 0.28
N ALA A 33 -9.06 -19.82 -1.02
CA ALA A 33 -8.81 -20.94 -1.92
C ALA A 33 -7.34 -21.41 -1.91
N ASN A 34 -6.38 -20.47 -1.73
CA ASN A 34 -4.95 -20.75 -1.90
C ASN A 34 -4.21 -20.75 -0.55
N PRO A 35 -3.84 -21.91 0.01
CA PRO A 35 -3.07 -22.01 1.25
C PRO A 35 -1.69 -21.35 1.17
N ASP A 36 -1.11 -21.30 -0.01
CA ASP A 36 0.21 -20.78 -0.37
C ASP A 36 0.18 -19.36 -0.95
N CYS A 37 -0.94 -18.63 -0.78
CA CYS A 37 -1.17 -17.30 -1.35
C CYS A 37 -0.11 -16.24 -0.99
N PHE A 38 0.72 -16.47 0.02
CA PHE A 38 1.83 -15.58 0.39
C PHE A 38 3.16 -15.94 -0.31
N LEU A 39 3.20 -17.02 -1.08
CA LEU A 39 4.39 -17.48 -1.78
C LEU A 39 4.33 -17.11 -3.27
N ARG A 40 5.45 -16.70 -3.86
CA ARG A 40 5.56 -16.47 -5.31
C ARG A 40 5.31 -17.73 -6.14
N SER A 41 5.42 -18.91 -5.55
CA SER A 41 5.10 -20.19 -6.20
C SER A 41 3.61 -20.45 -6.37
N CYS A 42 2.73 -19.63 -5.79
CA CYS A 42 1.29 -19.65 -6.07
C CYS A 42 1.05 -19.09 -7.47
N HIS A 43 0.81 -19.98 -8.43
CA HIS A 43 0.84 -19.66 -9.87
C HIS A 43 -0.27 -18.71 -10.33
N ASP A 44 -1.45 -18.77 -9.70
CA ASP A 44 -2.59 -17.92 -10.08
C ASP A 44 -2.38 -16.45 -9.61
N GLY A 45 -1.49 -16.25 -8.66
CA GLY A 45 -1.15 -14.97 -8.07
C GLY A 45 -0.69 -15.11 -6.64
N HIS A 46 -0.31 -14.01 -6.03
CA HIS A 46 0.12 -14.00 -4.63
C HIS A 46 -0.13 -12.65 -3.96
N VAL A 47 -0.12 -12.67 -2.62
CA VAL A 47 -0.30 -11.47 -1.82
C VAL A 47 0.99 -10.64 -1.83
N THR A 48 0.82 -9.33 -1.99
CA THR A 48 1.85 -8.32 -1.83
C THR A 48 1.47 -7.34 -0.71
N GLY A 49 2.45 -6.64 -0.17
CA GLY A 49 2.24 -5.60 0.82
C GLY A 49 2.85 -4.29 0.36
N SER A 50 2.07 -3.21 0.31
CA SER A 50 2.53 -1.92 -0.17
C SER A 50 2.28 -0.79 0.84
N ALA A 51 3.08 0.25 0.75
CA ALA A 51 3.10 1.38 1.65
C ALA A 51 2.77 2.69 0.93
N TRP A 52 1.69 3.37 1.34
CA TRP A 52 1.48 4.77 1.04
C TRP A 52 2.11 5.59 2.16
N ILE A 53 3.18 6.33 1.86
CA ILE A 53 3.98 7.00 2.89
C ILE A 53 3.76 8.50 2.81
N LEU A 54 3.36 9.11 3.94
CA LEU A 54 3.24 10.55 4.09
C LEU A 54 4.47 11.13 4.80
N SER A 55 4.83 12.35 4.43
CA SER A 55 5.82 13.16 5.15
C SER A 55 5.39 13.44 6.60
N PRO A 56 6.32 13.83 7.50
CA PRO A 56 5.98 14.08 8.91
C PRO A 56 4.89 15.13 9.10
N ASP A 57 4.89 16.17 8.26
CA ASP A 57 3.88 17.24 8.24
C ASP A 57 2.61 16.86 7.46
N ARG A 58 2.63 15.68 6.80
CA ARG A 58 1.52 15.10 6.01
C ARG A 58 1.11 15.95 4.82
N THR A 59 2.02 16.77 4.30
CA THR A 59 1.77 17.60 3.12
C THR A 59 2.22 16.95 1.82
N GLN A 60 3.02 15.88 1.90
CA GLN A 60 3.58 15.17 0.77
C GLN A 60 3.40 13.65 0.91
N PHE A 61 3.36 12.95 -0.23
CA PHE A 61 3.44 11.50 -0.31
C PHE A 61 4.67 11.07 -1.11
N LEU A 62 5.22 9.89 -0.79
CA LEU A 62 6.41 9.34 -1.41
C LEU A 62 6.04 8.36 -2.50
N LEU A 63 6.70 8.48 -3.66
CA LEU A 63 6.69 7.46 -4.71
C LEU A 63 8.11 7.08 -5.11
N THR A 64 8.24 5.86 -5.61
CA THR A 64 9.42 5.32 -6.26
C THR A 64 9.25 5.36 -7.78
N HIS A 65 10.30 5.76 -8.52
CA HIS A 65 10.38 5.57 -9.96
C HIS A 65 10.95 4.19 -10.23
N HIS A 66 10.06 3.21 -10.42
CA HIS A 66 10.40 1.81 -10.51
C HIS A 66 11.24 1.51 -11.76
N ARG A 67 12.43 0.91 -11.57
CA ARG A 67 13.44 0.75 -12.64
C ARG A 67 12.97 -0.08 -13.83
N LYS A 68 12.28 -1.20 -13.58
CA LYS A 68 11.82 -2.10 -14.65
C LYS A 68 10.58 -1.59 -15.37
N LEU A 69 9.69 -0.91 -14.67
CA LEU A 69 8.40 -0.46 -15.21
C LEU A 69 8.46 0.95 -15.79
N GLY A 70 9.42 1.77 -15.36
CA GLY A 70 9.53 3.17 -15.77
C GLY A 70 8.39 4.05 -15.28
N LEU A 71 7.67 3.61 -14.24
CA LEU A 71 6.48 4.27 -13.68
C LEU A 71 6.77 4.74 -12.26
N TRP A 72 6.07 5.80 -11.84
CA TRP A 72 5.99 6.22 -10.44
C TRP A 72 4.93 5.40 -9.72
N LEU A 73 5.32 4.69 -8.67
CA LEU A 73 4.47 3.78 -7.91
C LEU A 73 4.69 3.98 -6.41
N GLN A 74 3.75 3.48 -5.61
CA GLN A 74 3.96 3.29 -4.17
C GLN A 74 5.08 2.27 -3.93
N LEU A 75 5.70 2.32 -2.75
CA LEU A 75 6.69 1.34 -2.33
C LEU A 75 5.98 0.04 -1.92
N GLY A 76 6.61 -1.10 -2.15
CA GLY A 76 6.05 -2.39 -1.76
C GLY A 76 6.62 -3.57 -2.51
N GLY A 77 6.31 -4.76 -2.03
CA GLY A 77 6.83 -5.99 -2.60
C GLY A 77 6.11 -7.26 -2.15
N HIS A 78 6.76 -8.36 -2.40
CA HIS A 78 6.19 -9.68 -2.20
C HIS A 78 6.19 -10.10 -0.72
N ALA A 79 5.17 -10.86 -0.35
CA ALA A 79 5.06 -11.41 0.99
C ALA A 79 6.15 -12.44 1.30
N ASP A 80 6.59 -13.22 0.30
CA ASP A 80 7.64 -14.25 0.40
C ASP A 80 7.44 -15.21 1.60
N GLY A 81 6.17 -15.55 1.84
CA GLY A 81 5.76 -16.45 2.93
C GLY A 81 5.36 -15.75 4.24
N ASP A 82 5.58 -14.44 4.37
CA ASP A 82 5.13 -13.69 5.54
C ASP A 82 3.60 -13.51 5.49
N PRO A 83 2.84 -13.99 6.49
CA PRO A 83 1.38 -13.88 6.51
C PRO A 83 0.87 -12.52 6.99
N ASP A 84 1.74 -11.57 7.31
CA ASP A 84 1.39 -10.21 7.74
C ASP A 84 1.74 -9.17 6.66
N PRO A 85 0.80 -8.79 5.77
CA PRO A 85 1.09 -7.81 4.73
C PRO A 85 1.45 -6.41 5.26
N ALA A 86 1.08 -6.07 6.50
CA ALA A 86 1.51 -4.80 7.10
C ALA A 86 3.00 -4.82 7.45
N ALA A 87 3.49 -5.95 7.97
CA ALA A 87 4.91 -6.16 8.21
C ALA A 87 5.70 -6.17 6.89
N VAL A 88 5.16 -6.81 5.84
CA VAL A 88 5.72 -6.80 4.48
C VAL A 88 5.83 -5.36 3.98
N ALA A 89 4.75 -4.59 3.99
CA ALA A 89 4.72 -3.20 3.54
C ALA A 89 5.75 -2.34 4.28
N LEU A 90 5.90 -2.52 5.59
CA LEU A 90 6.88 -1.80 6.40
C LEU A 90 8.31 -2.19 6.04
N ARG A 91 8.59 -3.49 5.84
CA ARG A 91 9.90 -4.00 5.43
C ARG A 91 10.30 -3.40 4.08
N GLU A 92 9.45 -3.54 3.07
CA GLU A 92 9.67 -3.03 1.72
C GLU A 92 9.86 -1.51 1.71
N ALA A 93 9.01 -0.78 2.45
CA ALA A 93 9.14 0.67 2.59
C ALA A 93 10.50 1.10 3.14
N ARG A 94 11.05 0.37 4.12
CA ARG A 94 12.37 0.61 4.68
C ARG A 94 13.50 0.27 3.71
N GLU A 95 13.42 -0.88 3.06
CA GLU A 95 14.43 -1.38 2.13
C GLU A 95 14.53 -0.47 0.90
N GLU A 96 13.37 -0.05 0.34
CA GLU A 96 13.35 0.78 -0.86
C GLU A 96 13.66 2.25 -0.61
N SER A 97 13.27 2.81 0.57
CA SER A 97 13.46 4.23 0.87
C SER A 97 14.69 4.56 1.71
N GLY A 98 15.25 3.56 2.42
CA GLY A 98 16.30 3.77 3.41
C GLY A 98 15.80 4.41 4.73
N MET A 99 14.51 4.73 4.86
CA MET A 99 13.94 5.32 6.07
C MET A 99 13.71 4.24 7.13
N ALA A 100 14.24 4.41 8.33
CA ALA A 100 14.10 3.45 9.43
C ALA A 100 12.81 3.65 10.24
N GLU A 101 12.38 4.90 10.41
CA GLU A 101 11.29 5.27 11.31
C GLU A 101 10.01 5.61 10.52
N LEU A 102 9.18 4.59 10.33
CA LEU A 102 7.87 4.66 9.69
C LEU A 102 6.82 4.17 10.69
N GLU A 103 5.82 4.99 10.95
CA GLU A 103 4.71 4.66 11.84
C GLU A 103 3.47 4.30 11.02
N LEU A 104 2.89 3.15 11.30
CA LEU A 104 1.61 2.73 10.71
C LEU A 104 0.49 3.64 11.19
N ALA A 105 -0.23 4.26 10.27
CA ALA A 105 -1.36 5.12 10.60
C ALA A 105 -2.53 4.31 11.15
N VAL A 106 -3.04 4.72 12.30
CA VAL A 106 -4.20 4.09 12.93
C VAL A 106 -5.48 4.54 12.20
N LEU A 107 -6.11 3.60 11.51
CA LEU A 107 -7.36 3.82 10.76
C LEU A 107 -8.61 3.40 11.54
N GLY A 108 -8.44 2.86 12.76
CA GLY A 108 -9.50 2.37 13.63
C GLY A 108 -8.95 1.59 14.82
N PRO A 109 -9.81 1.02 15.67
CA PRO A 109 -9.38 0.28 16.87
C PRO A 109 -8.63 -1.02 16.54
N GLU A 110 -8.85 -1.57 15.35
CA GLU A 110 -8.25 -2.80 14.86
C GLU A 110 -7.43 -2.53 13.60
N PRO A 111 -6.36 -3.28 13.32
CA PRO A 111 -5.62 -3.17 12.07
C PRO A 111 -6.53 -3.38 10.87
N VAL A 112 -6.49 -2.45 9.91
CA VAL A 112 -7.27 -2.48 8.68
C VAL A 112 -6.38 -1.96 7.56
N PRO A 113 -6.40 -2.56 6.37
CA PRO A 113 -5.73 -2.00 5.20
C PRO A 113 -6.21 -0.58 4.92
N PHE A 114 -5.33 0.22 4.38
CA PHE A 114 -5.64 1.55 3.87
C PHE A 114 -6.33 1.48 2.50
N ASP A 115 -5.85 0.55 1.67
CA ASP A 115 -6.38 0.27 0.33
C ASP A 115 -6.16 -1.19 -0.04
N VAL A 116 -6.93 -1.69 -1.01
CA VAL A 116 -6.83 -3.04 -1.56
C VAL A 116 -6.89 -2.95 -3.07
N ASP A 117 -5.99 -3.68 -3.74
CA ASP A 117 -5.97 -3.71 -5.20
C ASP A 117 -5.69 -5.12 -5.73
N VAL A 118 -6.23 -5.43 -6.89
CA VAL A 118 -5.93 -6.68 -7.61
C VAL A 118 -5.60 -6.31 -9.04
N HIS A 119 -4.35 -6.53 -9.41
CA HIS A 119 -3.87 -6.18 -10.75
C HIS A 119 -3.04 -7.29 -11.37
N ARG A 120 -3.02 -7.31 -12.70
CA ARG A 120 -2.30 -8.31 -13.46
C ARG A 120 -0.84 -7.89 -13.66
N ILE A 121 0.05 -8.81 -13.35
CA ILE A 121 1.45 -8.74 -13.74
C ILE A 121 1.60 -9.47 -15.07
N PRO A 122 2.12 -8.81 -16.13
CA PRO A 122 2.34 -9.45 -17.41
C PRO A 122 3.43 -10.52 -17.33
N ALA A 123 3.35 -11.52 -18.23
CA ALA A 123 4.39 -12.52 -18.31
C ALA A 123 5.75 -11.92 -18.67
N THR A 124 6.79 -12.44 -18.04
CA THR A 124 8.20 -12.17 -18.37
C THR A 124 8.87 -13.47 -18.83
N PRO A 125 10.11 -13.44 -19.34
CA PRO A 125 10.83 -14.66 -19.68
C PRO A 125 11.05 -15.62 -18.49
N SER A 126 11.03 -15.12 -17.26
CA SER A 126 11.25 -15.88 -16.02
C SER A 126 9.97 -16.26 -15.27
N GLU A 127 8.85 -15.58 -15.55
CA GLU A 127 7.61 -15.78 -14.80
C GLU A 127 6.38 -15.68 -15.71
N PRO A 128 5.38 -16.60 -15.55
CA PRO A 128 4.11 -16.49 -16.25
C PRO A 128 3.33 -15.25 -15.78
N ALA A 129 2.34 -14.84 -16.56
CA ALA A 129 1.41 -13.80 -16.13
C ALA A 129 0.60 -14.30 -14.93
N HIS A 130 0.48 -13.44 -13.90
CA HIS A 130 -0.20 -13.76 -12.65
C HIS A 130 -0.88 -12.51 -12.05
N LEU A 131 -1.59 -12.67 -10.94
CA LEU A 131 -2.21 -11.56 -10.22
C LEU A 131 -1.41 -11.20 -8.97
N HIS A 132 -1.21 -9.90 -8.74
CA HIS A 132 -0.88 -9.39 -7.42
C HIS A 132 -2.18 -9.04 -6.68
N HIS A 133 -2.28 -9.56 -5.47
CA HIS A 133 -3.32 -9.22 -4.49
C HIS A 133 -2.68 -8.28 -3.47
N ASP A 134 -2.70 -7.00 -3.80
CA ASP A 134 -1.93 -5.98 -3.10
C ASP A 134 -2.71 -5.40 -1.92
N VAL A 135 -2.18 -5.59 -0.71
CA VAL A 135 -2.74 -5.06 0.54
C VAL A 135 -1.91 -3.86 0.96
N ARG A 136 -2.52 -2.70 0.95
CA ARG A 136 -1.82 -1.41 1.09
C ARG A 136 -2.06 -0.78 2.44
N TYR A 137 -1.01 -0.20 3.02
CA TYR A 137 -1.06 0.42 4.34
C TYR A 137 -0.56 1.86 4.28
N LEU A 138 -1.12 2.70 5.14
CA LEU A 138 -0.74 4.10 5.28
C LEU A 138 0.31 4.24 6.38
N PHE A 139 1.44 4.86 6.05
CA PHE A 139 2.50 5.18 7.00
C PHE A 139 2.76 6.68 7.04
N VAL A 140 3.27 7.13 8.18
CA VAL A 140 3.81 8.49 8.34
C VAL A 140 5.27 8.35 8.77
N THR A 141 6.18 9.01 8.07
CA THR A 141 7.60 8.97 8.45
C THR A 141 7.92 9.94 9.59
N ALA A 142 8.90 9.59 10.41
CA ALA A 142 9.43 10.50 11.41
C ALA A 142 10.19 11.68 10.77
N PRO A 143 10.33 12.83 11.47
CA PRO A 143 11.16 13.92 10.98
C PRO A 143 12.64 13.56 10.87
N GLY A 144 13.34 14.16 9.89
CA GLY A 144 14.79 14.00 9.74
C GLY A 144 15.24 12.72 9.03
N GLN A 145 14.32 11.89 8.53
CA GLN A 145 14.67 10.73 7.72
C GLN A 145 15.22 11.15 6.36
N THR A 146 16.28 10.49 5.91
CA THR A 146 16.90 10.73 4.60
C THR A 146 16.52 9.61 3.63
N LEU A 147 16.15 9.97 2.40
CA LEU A 147 15.87 9.01 1.35
C LEU A 147 17.18 8.41 0.81
N ALA A 148 17.19 7.09 0.63
CA ALA A 148 18.25 6.38 -0.06
C ALA A 148 17.63 5.51 -1.16
N VAL A 149 17.96 5.81 -2.42
CA VAL A 149 17.42 5.08 -3.57
C VAL A 149 17.98 3.66 -3.59
N SER A 150 17.12 2.66 -3.62
CA SER A 150 17.50 1.25 -3.72
C SER A 150 17.95 0.87 -5.14
N GLY A 151 18.51 -0.35 -5.30
CA GLY A 151 18.87 -0.88 -6.62
C GLY A 151 17.68 -1.12 -7.55
N GLU A 152 16.46 -1.19 -7.02
CA GLU A 152 15.24 -1.44 -7.78
C GLU A 152 14.59 -0.19 -8.36
N SER A 153 15.06 0.99 -7.94
CA SER A 153 14.51 2.30 -8.30
C SER A 153 15.50 3.15 -9.08
N HIS A 154 14.99 4.03 -9.94
CA HIS A 154 15.76 5.11 -10.54
C HIS A 154 15.77 6.35 -9.66
N ASP A 155 14.69 6.62 -8.95
CA ASP A 155 14.51 7.81 -8.13
C ASP A 155 13.45 7.55 -7.04
N LEU A 156 13.51 8.34 -5.97
CA LEU A 156 12.51 8.45 -4.91
C LEU A 156 12.15 9.92 -4.77
N ARG A 157 10.86 10.25 -4.77
CA ARG A 157 10.44 11.65 -4.72
C ARG A 157 9.20 11.86 -3.87
N TRP A 158 9.25 12.93 -3.09
CA TRP A 158 8.10 13.49 -2.42
C TRP A 158 7.26 14.32 -3.38
N PHE A 159 5.95 14.02 -3.43
CA PHE A 159 4.98 14.75 -4.23
C PHE A 159 3.99 15.48 -3.31
N PRO A 160 3.67 16.75 -3.58
CA PRO A 160 2.69 17.49 -2.77
C PRO A 160 1.30 16.83 -2.83
N CYS A 161 0.69 16.57 -1.68
CA CYS A 161 -0.67 16.02 -1.60
C CYS A 161 -1.69 16.91 -2.34
N ALA A 162 -1.52 18.22 -2.28
CA ALA A 162 -2.38 19.17 -2.97
C ALA A 162 -2.35 19.04 -4.51
N ARG A 163 -1.30 18.43 -5.07
CA ARG A 163 -1.13 18.25 -6.51
C ARG A 163 -1.32 16.81 -6.97
N ALA A 164 -1.85 15.93 -6.13
CA ALA A 164 -2.01 14.52 -6.46
C ALA A 164 -2.77 14.29 -7.77
N LEU A 165 -3.87 15.04 -8.00
CA LEU A 165 -4.68 14.94 -9.22
C LEU A 165 -3.97 15.47 -10.49
N GLU A 166 -2.87 16.21 -10.35
CA GLU A 166 -2.09 16.73 -11.46
C GLU A 166 -0.92 15.82 -11.83
N VAL A 167 -0.43 15.03 -10.88
CA VAL A 167 0.81 14.25 -11.01
C VAL A 167 0.59 12.75 -11.10
N LEU A 168 -0.61 12.28 -10.76
CA LEU A 168 -1.01 10.89 -10.83
C LEU A 168 -2.00 10.69 -11.98
N ASP A 169 -1.76 9.72 -12.82
CA ASP A 169 -2.61 9.28 -13.92
C ASP A 169 -3.16 7.86 -13.73
N ASP A 170 -2.59 7.09 -12.80
CA ASP A 170 -3.07 5.77 -12.42
C ASP A 170 -4.22 5.85 -11.41
N GLU A 171 -5.36 5.20 -11.72
CA GLU A 171 -6.57 5.28 -10.88
C GLU A 171 -6.39 4.65 -9.50
N SER A 172 -5.51 3.65 -9.36
CA SER A 172 -5.25 3.02 -8.06
C SER A 172 -4.45 3.95 -7.14
N LEU A 173 -3.48 4.69 -7.70
CA LEU A 173 -2.75 5.74 -6.96
C LEU A 173 -3.66 6.92 -6.62
N LEU A 174 -4.52 7.34 -7.55
CA LEU A 174 -5.51 8.40 -7.31
C LEU A 174 -6.50 8.02 -6.21
N ARG A 175 -6.93 6.75 -6.15
CA ARG A 175 -7.79 6.23 -5.08
C ARG A 175 -7.10 6.35 -3.72
N MET A 176 -5.83 5.95 -3.61
CA MET A 176 -5.04 6.11 -2.38
C MET A 176 -4.88 7.58 -1.98
N ALA A 177 -4.60 8.46 -2.93
CA ALA A 177 -4.49 9.90 -2.66
C ALA A 177 -5.80 10.49 -2.12
N ARG A 178 -6.95 10.12 -2.69
CA ARG A 178 -8.29 10.53 -2.19
C ARG A 178 -8.55 10.01 -0.78
N LYS A 179 -8.21 8.75 -0.49
CA LYS A 179 -8.34 8.16 0.85
C LYS A 179 -7.43 8.87 1.87
N ALA A 180 -6.19 9.16 1.50
CA ALA A 180 -5.27 9.91 2.34
C ALA A 180 -5.80 11.32 2.64
N HIS A 181 -6.34 12.01 1.64
CA HIS A 181 -6.97 13.32 1.82
C HIS A 181 -8.16 13.26 2.82
N THR A 182 -9.03 12.25 2.68
CA THR A 182 -10.17 12.03 3.59
C THR A 182 -9.69 11.76 5.02
N TRP A 183 -8.69 10.92 5.20
CA TRP A 183 -8.11 10.61 6.50
C TRP A 183 -7.49 11.85 7.15
N LEU A 184 -6.81 12.70 6.39
CA LEU A 184 -6.25 13.98 6.85
C LEU A 184 -7.35 14.96 7.25
N GLY A 185 -8.43 15.06 6.48
CA GLY A 185 -9.58 15.92 6.76
C GLY A 185 -10.32 15.55 8.05
N GLY A 186 -10.48 14.24 8.31
CA GLY A 186 -11.11 13.73 9.52
C GLY A 186 -10.32 13.96 10.81
N ARG A 187 -9.02 14.29 10.70
CA ARG A 187 -8.13 14.60 11.84
C ARG A 187 -8.01 16.10 12.18
N ARG A 188 -8.59 16.97 11.39
CA ARG A 188 -8.70 18.39 11.77
C ARG A 188 -9.69 18.50 12.91
N SER A 189 -9.19 18.63 14.15
CA SER A 189 -9.98 18.83 15.36
C SER A 189 -10.95 20.00 15.18
N PRO A 190 -12.19 19.93 15.71
CA PRO A 190 -13.06 21.09 15.83
C PRO A 190 -12.49 22.02 16.93
N GLY A 191 -11.64 22.96 16.59
CA GLY A 191 -11.03 23.82 17.60
C GLY A 191 -10.04 24.85 17.08
N SER A 192 -10.28 25.45 15.92
CA SER A 192 -9.65 26.73 15.54
C SER A 192 -10.71 27.60 14.87
N ARG A 193 -11.65 28.10 15.67
CA ARG A 193 -12.34 29.32 15.30
C ARG A 193 -11.36 30.46 15.59
N ALA A 194 -10.92 31.12 14.53
CA ALA A 194 -10.22 32.40 14.64
C ALA A 194 -11.08 33.37 15.48
N THR A 195 -10.51 33.86 16.52
CA THR A 195 -10.92 35.11 17.19
C THR A 195 -10.31 36.30 16.48
#